data_238bc57a6fa09bc593addbc5b4bd2244
#
_entry.id   238bc57a6fa09bc593addbc5b4bd2244
#
_cell.length_a   1.000
_cell.length_b   1.000
_cell.length_c   1.000
_cell.angle_alpha   90.00
_cell.angle_beta   90.00
_cell.angle_gamma   90.00
#
_symmetry.space_group_name_H-M   'P 1'
#
loop_
_entity.id
_entity.type
_entity.pdbx_description
1 polymer ?
#
loop_
_entity_poly.entity_id
_entity_poly.type
_entity_poly.pdbx_seq_one_letter_code
_entity_poly.pdbx_strand_id
1 'polypeptide(L)'
;MNNQPPKYLEGNVESWQAKAAGYVDAAEQAWASDQPYWGIWKIPESRARVLPADMSGLSAIELGCGTAYVSAWMCRRGADVVAIDPTPAQLETARRLQKTHRLDFKIEPGFAESVPYPDESFDFAISEYGAALWADPHLWIPEAARLLRHGGTLAFLTNSPLLAMCEQEFESDGPMGRELQRPYFGM
;
A
#
# COMPACT_ATOMS: atom_id res chain seq x y z
N MET A 1 1.42 -29.29 -2.02
CA MET A 1 1.87 -28.03 -2.62
C MET A 1 2.69 -27.31 -1.56
N ASN A 2 3.89 -26.85 -1.90
CA ASN A 2 4.82 -26.27 -0.94
C ASN A 2 4.29 -24.89 -0.55
N ASN A 3 3.82 -24.74 0.68
CA ASN A 3 3.13 -23.54 1.20
C ASN A 3 4.12 -22.48 1.71
N GLN A 4 5.36 -22.49 1.21
CA GLN A 4 6.34 -21.45 1.54
C GLN A 4 6.11 -20.24 0.61
N PRO A 5 6.08 -19.03 1.18
CA PRO A 5 5.99 -17.82 0.37
C PRO A 5 7.19 -17.75 -0.60
N PRO A 6 7.01 -17.14 -1.77
CA PRO A 6 8.12 -16.91 -2.71
C PRO A 6 9.30 -16.20 -2.01
N LYS A 7 10.54 -16.57 -2.36
CA LYS A 7 11.76 -16.02 -1.71
C LYS A 7 11.87 -14.49 -1.75
N TYR A 8 11.32 -13.84 -2.78
CA TYR A 8 11.33 -12.38 -2.86
C TYR A 8 10.52 -11.71 -1.75
N LEU A 9 9.47 -12.37 -1.25
CA LEU A 9 8.66 -11.87 -0.13
C LEU A 9 9.47 -11.79 1.16
N GLU A 10 10.31 -12.78 1.43
CA GLU A 10 11.19 -12.78 2.61
C GLU A 10 12.17 -11.60 2.54
N GLY A 11 12.84 -11.41 1.37
CA GLY A 11 13.76 -10.30 1.16
C GLY A 11 13.09 -8.93 1.26
N ASN A 12 11.86 -8.79 0.76
CA ASN A 12 11.08 -7.56 0.90
C ASN A 12 10.77 -7.25 2.37
N VAL A 13 10.32 -8.26 3.14
CA VAL A 13 10.03 -8.09 4.57
C VAL A 13 11.28 -7.67 5.34
N GLU A 14 12.43 -8.34 5.13
CA GLU A 14 13.70 -8.01 5.77
C GLU A 14 14.14 -6.56 5.45
N SER A 15 14.06 -6.16 4.17
CA SER A 15 14.40 -4.81 3.74
C SER A 15 13.51 -3.76 4.40
N TRP A 16 12.19 -3.97 4.39
CA TRP A 16 11.25 -3.03 5.00
C TRP A 16 11.33 -3.01 6.53
N GLN A 17 11.60 -4.15 7.17
CA GLN A 17 11.86 -4.23 8.60
C GLN A 17 13.05 -3.34 8.99
N ALA A 18 14.13 -3.38 8.21
CA ALA A 18 15.33 -2.56 8.46
C ALA A 18 15.07 -1.06 8.23
N LYS A 19 14.24 -0.70 7.27
CA LYS A 19 13.94 0.68 6.89
C LYS A 19 12.81 1.33 7.70
N ALA A 20 12.00 0.56 8.42
CA ALA A 20 10.75 1.01 9.06
C ALA A 20 10.92 2.25 9.96
N ALA A 21 12.02 2.33 10.71
CA ALA A 21 12.30 3.46 11.60
C ALA A 21 12.40 4.81 10.85
N GLY A 22 12.88 4.80 9.61
CA GLY A 22 13.00 6.02 8.78
C GLY A 22 11.65 6.57 8.28
N TYR A 23 10.58 5.78 8.38
CA TYR A 23 9.24 6.18 7.92
C TYR A 23 8.31 6.69 9.03
N VAL A 24 8.74 6.63 10.29
CA VAL A 24 7.91 7.00 11.46
C VAL A 24 7.45 8.45 11.39
N ASP A 25 8.35 9.40 11.17
CA ASP A 25 8.03 10.83 11.14
C ASP A 25 7.07 11.16 9.99
N ALA A 26 7.29 10.58 8.82
CA ALA A 26 6.39 10.74 7.67
C ALA A 26 5.00 10.15 7.94
N ALA A 27 4.95 9.01 8.61
CA ALA A 27 3.70 8.39 9.04
C ALA A 27 2.94 9.28 10.02
N GLU A 28 3.59 9.84 11.04
CA GLU A 28 2.97 10.74 12.01
C GLU A 28 2.36 11.97 11.34
N GLN A 29 3.08 12.56 10.36
CA GLN A 29 2.57 13.67 9.57
C GLN A 29 1.34 13.28 8.74
N ALA A 30 1.38 12.12 8.07
CA ALA A 30 0.28 11.65 7.24
C ALA A 30 -0.97 11.33 8.09
N TRP A 31 -0.78 10.68 9.24
CA TRP A 31 -1.87 10.39 10.17
C TRP A 31 -2.47 11.65 10.79
N ALA A 32 -1.68 12.69 11.04
CA ALA A 32 -2.16 13.96 11.57
C ALA A 32 -2.87 14.81 10.51
N SER A 33 -2.73 14.50 9.22
CA SER A 33 -3.36 15.26 8.14
C SER A 33 -4.85 14.94 8.01
N ASP A 34 -5.68 15.97 8.05
CA ASP A 34 -7.12 15.88 7.77
C ASP A 34 -7.42 15.79 6.27
N GLN A 35 -6.45 16.13 5.43
CA GLN A 35 -6.56 16.10 3.98
C GLN A 35 -5.62 15.03 3.42
N PRO A 36 -6.14 13.97 2.78
CA PRO A 36 -5.32 12.99 2.08
C PRO A 36 -4.47 13.64 0.98
N TYR A 37 -3.29 13.08 0.76
CA TYR A 37 -2.40 13.45 -0.34
C TYR A 37 -1.67 12.21 -0.87
N TRP A 38 -1.20 12.26 -2.11
CA TRP A 38 -0.72 11.08 -2.82
C TRP A 38 0.71 11.25 -3.31
N GLY A 39 1.47 10.19 -3.08
CA GLY A 39 2.81 10.02 -3.58
C GLY A 39 3.82 11.03 -3.05
N ILE A 40 5.05 10.92 -3.56
CA ILE A 40 6.20 11.76 -3.18
C ILE A 40 5.98 13.25 -3.46
N TRP A 41 5.08 13.59 -4.40
CA TRP A 41 4.73 14.97 -4.75
C TRP A 41 3.62 15.55 -3.87
N LYS A 42 3.09 14.78 -2.92
CA LYS A 42 1.99 15.18 -2.03
C LYS A 42 0.82 15.81 -2.79
N ILE A 43 0.39 15.17 -3.90
CA ILE A 43 -0.73 15.65 -4.69
C ILE A 43 -1.99 15.60 -3.84
N PRO A 44 -2.68 16.74 -3.59
CA PRO A 44 -3.83 16.75 -2.70
C PRO A 44 -4.99 15.94 -3.27
N GLU A 45 -5.73 15.27 -2.40
CA GLU A 45 -6.90 14.46 -2.74
C GLU A 45 -7.97 15.27 -3.49
N SER A 46 -8.13 16.55 -3.18
CA SER A 46 -9.04 17.46 -3.88
C SER A 46 -8.75 17.55 -5.38
N ARG A 47 -7.51 17.25 -5.80
CA ARG A 47 -7.08 17.19 -7.21
C ARG A 47 -7.07 15.75 -7.74
N ALA A 48 -6.53 14.80 -6.98
CA ALA A 48 -6.38 13.42 -7.42
C ALA A 48 -7.71 12.65 -7.43
N ARG A 49 -8.57 12.89 -6.44
CA ARG A 49 -9.89 12.27 -6.31
C ARG A 49 -9.83 10.73 -6.35
N VAL A 50 -8.92 10.16 -5.58
CA VAL A 50 -8.71 8.71 -5.52
C VAL A 50 -9.74 8.03 -4.64
N LEU A 51 -10.01 8.60 -3.45
CA LEU A 51 -10.98 8.03 -2.52
C LEU A 51 -12.37 8.59 -2.77
N PRO A 52 -13.44 7.79 -2.69
CA PRO A 52 -14.81 8.29 -2.59
C PRO A 52 -14.93 9.36 -1.50
N ALA A 53 -15.67 10.43 -1.75
CA ALA A 53 -15.83 11.53 -0.80
C ALA A 53 -16.52 11.07 0.50
N ASP A 54 -17.47 10.17 0.39
CA ASP A 54 -18.15 9.45 1.48
C ASP A 54 -17.92 7.96 1.27
N MET A 55 -17.41 7.27 2.28
CA MET A 55 -17.18 5.84 2.30
C MET A 55 -18.04 5.13 3.36
N SER A 56 -19.05 5.80 3.88
CA SER A 56 -19.97 5.24 4.89
C SER A 56 -20.64 3.96 4.35
N GLY A 57 -20.50 2.87 5.10
CA GLY A 57 -21.05 1.57 4.75
C GLY A 57 -20.25 0.79 3.70
N LEU A 58 -19.14 1.32 3.20
CA LEU A 58 -18.23 0.58 2.33
C LEU A 58 -17.26 -0.27 3.16
N SER A 59 -17.02 -1.51 2.72
CA SER A 59 -15.91 -2.33 3.18
C SER A 59 -14.70 -2.05 2.30
N ALA A 60 -13.57 -1.67 2.91
CA ALA A 60 -12.35 -1.31 2.18
C ALA A 60 -11.13 -2.08 2.66
N ILE A 61 -10.18 -2.35 1.76
CA ILE A 61 -8.92 -3.00 2.10
C ILE A 61 -7.74 -2.22 1.53
N GLU A 62 -6.68 -2.06 2.33
CA GLU A 62 -5.38 -1.55 1.89
C GLU A 62 -4.37 -2.68 1.82
N LEU A 63 -3.81 -2.92 0.62
CA LEU A 63 -2.86 -3.98 0.32
C LEU A 63 -1.43 -3.44 0.32
N GLY A 64 -0.62 -3.89 1.29
CA GLY A 64 0.69 -3.32 1.58
C GLY A 64 0.56 -1.96 2.26
N CYS A 65 -0.13 -1.94 3.40
CA CYS A 65 -0.51 -0.69 4.08
C CYS A 65 0.65 0.05 4.77
N GLY A 66 1.78 -0.60 4.98
CA GLY A 66 2.89 -0.02 5.73
C GLY A 66 2.42 0.50 7.10
N THR A 67 2.51 1.79 7.31
CA THR A 67 2.04 2.46 8.53
C THR A 67 0.55 2.79 8.53
N ALA A 68 -0.23 2.35 7.55
CA ALA A 68 -1.70 2.42 7.43
C ALA A 68 -2.30 3.84 7.46
N TYR A 69 -1.60 4.85 6.94
CA TYR A 69 -2.15 6.21 6.88
C TYR A 69 -3.30 6.36 5.87
N VAL A 70 -3.28 5.61 4.75
CA VAL A 70 -4.40 5.60 3.80
C VAL A 70 -5.61 4.92 4.42
N SER A 71 -5.41 3.82 5.14
CA SER A 71 -6.45 3.17 5.94
C SER A 71 -7.08 4.12 6.95
N ALA A 72 -6.27 4.95 7.62
CA ALA A 72 -6.79 5.98 8.53
C ALA A 72 -7.65 7.02 7.81
N TRP A 73 -7.26 7.44 6.60
CA TRP A 73 -8.05 8.37 5.79
C TRP A 73 -9.39 7.75 5.34
N MET A 74 -9.40 6.49 4.92
CA MET A 74 -10.62 5.75 4.56
C MET A 74 -11.55 5.59 5.78
N CYS A 75 -10.99 5.21 6.94
CA CYS A 75 -11.74 5.09 8.19
C CYS A 75 -12.39 6.43 8.59
N ARG A 76 -11.69 7.56 8.47
CA ARG A 76 -12.25 8.90 8.71
C ARG A 76 -13.39 9.27 7.76
N ARG A 77 -13.45 8.65 6.57
CA ARG A 77 -14.56 8.80 5.62
C ARG A 77 -15.70 7.81 5.85
N GLY A 78 -15.63 7.01 6.91
CA GLY A 78 -16.69 6.10 7.34
C GLY A 78 -16.60 4.68 6.81
N ALA A 79 -15.50 4.28 6.14
CA ALA A 79 -15.32 2.91 5.71
C ALA A 79 -15.05 1.94 6.88
N ASP A 80 -15.52 0.70 6.75
CA ASP A 80 -15.02 -0.46 7.49
C ASP A 80 -13.74 -0.95 6.82
N VAL A 81 -12.59 -0.76 7.48
CA VAL A 81 -11.28 -0.90 6.85
C VAL A 81 -10.51 -2.11 7.38
N VAL A 82 -9.86 -2.82 6.46
CA VAL A 82 -8.82 -3.79 6.73
C VAL A 82 -7.50 -3.30 6.12
N ALA A 83 -6.45 -3.25 6.93
CA ALA A 83 -5.10 -2.88 6.52
C ALA A 83 -4.18 -4.11 6.61
N ILE A 84 -3.52 -4.48 5.52
CA ILE A 84 -2.64 -5.66 5.46
C ILE A 84 -1.24 -5.25 5.05
N ASP A 85 -0.24 -5.71 5.82
CA ASP A 85 1.18 -5.59 5.49
C ASP A 85 1.97 -6.76 6.09
N PRO A 86 3.00 -7.29 5.42
CA PRO A 86 3.79 -8.38 5.96
C PRO A 86 4.85 -7.92 6.98
N THR A 87 5.10 -6.61 7.15
CA THR A 87 6.24 -6.08 7.92
C THR A 87 5.86 -5.76 9.36
N PRO A 88 6.33 -6.52 10.37
CA PRO A 88 5.95 -6.31 11.77
C PRO A 88 6.19 -4.90 12.30
N ALA A 89 7.35 -4.28 11.99
CA ALA A 89 7.67 -2.93 12.48
C ALA A 89 6.75 -1.84 11.89
N GLN A 90 6.31 -2.01 10.64
CA GLN A 90 5.33 -1.12 10.02
C GLN A 90 3.98 -1.23 10.74
N LEU A 91 3.51 -2.46 10.98
CA LEU A 91 2.26 -2.71 11.69
C LEU A 91 2.29 -2.26 13.16
N GLU A 92 3.44 -2.33 13.82
CA GLU A 92 3.60 -1.80 15.17
C GLU A 92 3.40 -0.28 15.18
N THR A 93 4.02 0.43 14.24
CA THR A 93 3.83 1.87 14.05
C THR A 93 2.37 2.19 13.73
N ALA A 94 1.74 1.44 12.82
CA ALA A 94 0.33 1.61 12.47
C ALA A 94 -0.59 1.48 13.69
N ARG A 95 -0.42 0.43 14.51
CA ARG A 95 -1.22 0.21 15.73
C ARG A 95 -1.01 1.31 16.77
N ARG A 96 0.21 1.80 16.92
CA ARG A 96 0.53 2.92 17.82
C ARG A 96 -0.21 4.19 17.37
N LEU A 97 -0.15 4.51 16.08
CA LEU A 97 -0.80 5.70 15.52
C LEU A 97 -2.32 5.57 15.53
N GLN A 98 -2.86 4.39 15.22
CA GLN A 98 -4.29 4.09 15.34
C GLN A 98 -4.81 4.41 16.76
N LYS A 99 -4.11 3.95 17.79
CA LYS A 99 -4.44 4.24 19.18
C LYS A 99 -4.35 5.75 19.49
N THR A 100 -3.30 6.42 19.02
CA THR A 100 -3.09 7.86 19.22
C THR A 100 -4.23 8.68 18.62
N HIS A 101 -4.66 8.33 17.43
CA HIS A 101 -5.73 9.03 16.72
C HIS A 101 -7.15 8.51 17.02
N ARG A 102 -7.28 7.49 17.91
CA ARG A 102 -8.56 6.90 18.33
C ARG A 102 -9.41 6.42 17.15
N LEU A 103 -8.79 5.85 16.15
CA LEU A 103 -9.46 5.18 15.05
C LEU A 103 -9.57 3.68 15.33
N ASP A 104 -10.61 3.05 14.78
CA ASP A 104 -10.85 1.61 14.94
C ASP A 104 -11.03 0.97 13.57
N PHE A 105 -10.07 0.13 13.19
CA PHE A 105 -10.10 -0.70 11.99
C PHE A 105 -9.10 -1.86 12.14
N LYS A 106 -9.23 -2.90 11.34
CA LYS A 106 -8.36 -4.08 11.44
C LYS A 106 -6.99 -3.80 10.84
N ILE A 107 -5.93 -4.18 11.57
CA ILE A 107 -4.54 -4.13 11.13
C ILE A 107 -3.96 -5.54 11.28
N GLU A 108 -3.72 -6.22 10.16
CA GLU A 108 -3.40 -7.65 10.11
C GLU A 108 -2.09 -7.90 9.35
N PRO A 109 -1.27 -8.86 9.80
CA PRO A 109 -0.13 -9.33 9.02
C PRO A 109 -0.62 -10.15 7.84
N GLY A 110 -0.04 -9.92 6.66
CA GLY A 110 -0.40 -10.69 5.47
C GLY A 110 0.26 -10.17 4.21
N PHE A 111 0.24 -10.99 3.18
CA PHE A 111 0.74 -10.69 1.85
C PHE A 111 -0.43 -10.36 0.92
N ALA A 112 -0.24 -9.39 0.05
CA ALA A 112 -1.27 -8.97 -0.91
C ALA A 112 -1.58 -10.03 -1.98
N GLU A 113 -0.68 -10.99 -2.17
CA GLU A 113 -0.80 -12.11 -3.10
C GLU A 113 -1.75 -13.21 -2.62
N SER A 114 -2.09 -13.23 -1.32
CA SER A 114 -2.98 -14.23 -0.72
C SER A 114 -3.55 -13.71 0.58
N VAL A 115 -4.75 -13.19 0.52
CA VAL A 115 -5.43 -12.52 1.63
C VAL A 115 -6.50 -13.44 2.22
N PRO A 116 -6.53 -13.69 3.53
CA PRO A 116 -7.42 -14.68 4.15
C PRO A 116 -8.85 -14.15 4.33
N TYR A 117 -9.40 -13.58 3.27
CA TYR A 117 -10.78 -13.11 3.20
C TYR A 117 -11.54 -13.81 2.07
N PRO A 118 -12.85 -14.04 2.21
CA PRO A 118 -13.68 -14.60 1.15
C PRO A 118 -13.69 -13.75 -0.11
N ASP A 119 -14.07 -14.35 -1.24
CA ASP A 119 -14.35 -13.63 -2.47
C ASP A 119 -15.43 -12.56 -2.22
N GLU A 120 -15.38 -11.47 -2.97
CA GLU A 120 -16.38 -10.41 -2.93
C GLU A 120 -16.64 -9.82 -1.53
N SER A 121 -15.58 -9.67 -0.71
CA SER A 121 -15.67 -9.13 0.65
C SER A 121 -15.63 -7.61 0.71
N PHE A 122 -15.06 -6.94 -0.30
CA PHE A 122 -14.77 -5.51 -0.26
C PHE A 122 -15.40 -4.74 -1.43
N ASP A 123 -15.75 -3.49 -1.18
CA ASP A 123 -16.23 -2.55 -2.19
C ASP A 123 -15.10 -1.73 -2.80
N PHE A 124 -14.02 -1.55 -2.04
CA PHE A 124 -12.86 -0.74 -2.43
C PHE A 124 -11.56 -1.40 -1.97
N ALA A 125 -10.61 -1.52 -2.88
CA ALA A 125 -9.25 -1.96 -2.58
C ALA A 125 -8.26 -0.87 -3.01
N ILE A 126 -7.23 -0.65 -2.19
CA ILE A 126 -6.20 0.34 -2.51
C ILE A 126 -4.80 -0.17 -2.19
N SER A 127 -3.82 0.30 -2.97
CA SER A 127 -2.39 0.13 -2.67
C SER A 127 -1.63 1.39 -3.07
N GLU A 128 -1.07 2.10 -2.10
CA GLU A 128 -0.26 3.30 -2.31
C GLU A 128 1.20 2.96 -2.03
N TYR A 129 2.00 2.75 -3.09
CA TYR A 129 3.39 2.27 -3.05
C TYR A 129 3.64 0.99 -2.22
N GLY A 130 2.59 0.30 -1.81
CA GLY A 130 2.64 -0.97 -1.10
C GLY A 130 2.73 -2.15 -2.07
N ALA A 131 1.69 -2.99 -2.12
CA ALA A 131 1.65 -4.13 -3.05
C ALA A 131 1.87 -3.71 -4.50
N ALA A 132 1.37 -2.55 -4.91
CA ALA A 132 1.54 -2.00 -6.26
C ALA A 132 3.00 -1.79 -6.70
N LEU A 133 3.94 -1.79 -5.77
CA LEU A 133 5.38 -1.63 -6.04
C LEU A 133 6.19 -2.89 -5.70
N TRP A 134 5.77 -3.65 -4.69
CA TRP A 134 6.60 -4.70 -4.06
C TRP A 134 6.06 -6.12 -4.23
N ALA A 135 4.79 -6.29 -4.57
CA ALA A 135 4.16 -7.59 -4.79
C ALA A 135 4.20 -8.00 -6.26
N ASP A 136 4.16 -9.30 -6.54
CA ASP A 136 4.06 -9.81 -7.90
C ASP A 136 2.71 -9.41 -8.52
N PRO A 137 2.68 -8.59 -9.58
CA PRO A 137 1.44 -8.14 -10.20
C PRO A 137 0.59 -9.27 -10.77
N HIS A 138 1.20 -10.39 -11.14
CA HIS A 138 0.47 -11.57 -11.61
C HIS A 138 -0.25 -12.33 -10.50
N LEU A 139 0.05 -12.03 -9.24
CA LEU A 139 -0.56 -12.64 -8.06
C LEU A 139 -1.48 -11.65 -7.33
N TRP A 140 -0.99 -10.46 -6.97
CA TRP A 140 -1.77 -9.54 -6.15
C TRP A 140 -2.94 -8.86 -6.89
N ILE A 141 -2.82 -8.60 -8.20
CA ILE A 141 -3.94 -7.99 -8.96
C ILE A 141 -5.12 -8.97 -9.11
N PRO A 142 -4.92 -10.25 -9.49
CA PRO A 142 -5.98 -11.24 -9.46
C PRO A 142 -6.57 -11.44 -8.06
N GLU A 143 -5.75 -11.40 -7.01
CA GLU A 143 -6.22 -11.51 -5.63
C GLU A 143 -7.07 -10.30 -5.23
N ALA A 144 -6.64 -9.08 -5.55
CA ALA A 144 -7.45 -7.88 -5.34
C ALA A 144 -8.79 -7.95 -6.10
N ALA A 145 -8.78 -8.47 -7.34
CA ALA A 145 -10.01 -8.67 -8.12
C ALA A 145 -10.94 -9.72 -7.48
N ARG A 146 -10.40 -10.81 -6.91
CA ARG A 146 -11.16 -11.82 -6.17
C ARG A 146 -11.84 -11.24 -4.93
N LEU A 147 -11.11 -10.39 -4.22
CA LEU A 147 -11.59 -9.76 -2.99
C LEU A 147 -12.69 -8.72 -3.23
N LEU A 148 -12.71 -8.10 -4.40
CA LEU A 148 -13.67 -7.06 -4.73
C LEU A 148 -15.02 -7.64 -5.15
N ARG A 149 -16.10 -7.05 -4.63
CA ARG A 149 -17.46 -7.29 -5.11
C ARG A 149 -17.59 -6.87 -6.56
N HIS A 150 -18.59 -7.42 -7.25
CA HIS A 150 -18.91 -6.97 -8.59
C HIS A 150 -19.21 -5.46 -8.60
N GLY A 151 -18.49 -4.70 -9.43
CA GLY A 151 -18.57 -3.24 -9.47
C GLY A 151 -17.68 -2.53 -8.44
N GLY A 152 -16.95 -3.26 -7.62
CA GLY A 152 -15.93 -2.71 -6.72
C GLY A 152 -14.77 -2.06 -7.47
N THR A 153 -14.00 -1.24 -6.77
CA THR A 153 -12.92 -0.45 -7.35
C THR A 153 -11.57 -0.86 -6.77
N LEU A 154 -10.59 -1.13 -7.64
CA LEU A 154 -9.18 -1.18 -7.29
C LEU A 154 -8.50 0.14 -7.68
N ALA A 155 -7.94 0.84 -6.70
CA ALA A 155 -7.08 2.00 -6.92
C ALA A 155 -5.64 1.68 -6.50
N PHE A 156 -4.65 2.10 -7.29
CA PHE A 156 -3.26 1.94 -6.85
C PHE A 156 -2.36 3.04 -7.39
N LEU A 157 -1.30 3.31 -6.65
CA LEU A 157 -0.25 4.24 -7.01
C LEU A 157 1.09 3.51 -6.99
N THR A 158 1.82 3.61 -8.09
CA THR A 158 3.14 3.02 -8.28
C THR A 158 4.05 3.95 -9.06
N ASN A 159 5.31 3.60 -9.19
CA ASN A 159 6.27 4.34 -10.00
C ASN A 159 5.97 4.21 -11.50
N SER A 160 6.28 5.28 -12.24
CA SER A 160 6.23 5.21 -13.70
C SER A 160 7.27 4.19 -14.22
N PRO A 161 6.93 3.37 -15.23
CA PRO A 161 7.92 2.53 -15.91
C PRO A 161 9.14 3.30 -16.42
N LEU A 162 8.96 4.56 -16.83
CA LEU A 162 10.07 5.44 -17.22
C LEU A 162 11.05 5.67 -16.07
N LEU A 163 10.55 5.81 -14.84
CA LEU A 163 11.40 5.95 -13.66
C LEU A 163 12.26 4.71 -13.48
N ALA A 164 11.64 3.53 -13.48
CA ALA A 164 12.35 2.25 -13.35
C ALA A 164 13.40 2.03 -14.45
N MET A 165 13.12 2.47 -15.68
CA MET A 165 14.08 2.38 -16.78
C MET A 165 15.27 3.34 -16.65
N CYS A 166 15.14 4.45 -15.93
CA CYS A 166 16.21 5.42 -15.69
C CYS A 166 17.04 5.11 -14.43
N GLU A 167 16.66 4.13 -13.64
CA GLU A 167 17.35 3.73 -12.42
C GLU A 167 18.64 2.97 -12.75
N GLN A 168 19.79 3.45 -12.23
CA GLN A 168 21.10 2.90 -12.60
C GLN A 168 21.35 1.52 -11.97
N GLU A 169 21.09 1.35 -10.70
CA GLU A 169 21.07 0.08 -9.97
C GLU A 169 20.16 0.22 -8.76
N PHE A 170 19.60 -0.89 -8.26
CA PHE A 170 18.60 -0.91 -7.19
C PHE A 170 19.04 -0.29 -5.84
N GLU A 171 20.28 0.13 -5.70
CA GLU A 171 20.84 0.61 -4.43
C GLU A 171 21.56 1.98 -4.52
N SER A 172 21.36 2.74 -5.60
CA SER A 172 21.98 4.06 -5.64
C SER A 172 21.14 5.10 -4.88
N ASP A 173 21.63 5.62 -3.77
CA ASP A 173 21.05 6.79 -3.06
C ASP A 173 21.16 8.10 -3.86
N GLY A 174 21.59 8.02 -5.12
CA GLY A 174 21.78 9.16 -6.01
C GLY A 174 20.48 9.64 -6.66
N PRO A 175 20.48 10.88 -7.17
CA PRO A 175 19.33 11.37 -7.94
C PRO A 175 19.12 10.53 -9.21
N MET A 176 17.85 10.26 -9.52
CA MET A 176 17.46 9.52 -10.71
C MET A 176 18.07 10.13 -11.98
N GLY A 177 18.68 9.31 -12.81
CA GLY A 177 19.22 9.71 -14.11
C GLY A 177 18.14 10.15 -15.11
N ARG A 178 18.59 10.71 -16.23
CA ARG A 178 17.72 11.10 -17.35
C ARG A 178 17.90 10.23 -18.58
N GLU A 179 18.74 9.21 -18.47
CA GLU A 179 19.06 8.28 -19.54
C GLU A 179 18.46 6.91 -19.21
N LEU A 180 17.94 6.24 -20.22
CA LEU A 180 17.42 4.89 -20.08
C LEU A 180 18.57 3.91 -19.85
N GLN A 181 18.56 3.24 -18.72
CA GLN A 181 19.57 2.24 -18.33
C GLN A 181 19.13 0.80 -18.64
N ARG A 182 17.85 0.62 -18.88
CA ARG A 182 17.22 -0.71 -19.10
C ARG A 182 16.24 -0.66 -20.26
N PRO A 183 16.06 -1.77 -20.99
CA PRO A 183 14.98 -1.89 -21.97
C PRO A 183 13.61 -1.92 -21.28
N TYR A 184 12.57 -1.43 -21.96
CA TYR A 184 11.20 -1.47 -21.47
C TYR A 184 10.67 -2.90 -21.32
N PHE A 185 11.04 -3.78 -22.25
CA PHE A 185 10.63 -5.18 -22.22
C PHE A 185 11.70 -6.04 -21.54
N GLY A 186 11.29 -6.92 -20.64
CA GLY A 186 12.19 -7.82 -19.90
C GLY A 186 12.83 -7.21 -18.65
N MET A 187 12.18 -6.19 -18.09
CA MET A 187 12.51 -5.71 -16.75
C MET A 187 12.10 -6.73 -15.70
#